data_603b09c88a357faed420ee47011f8e6b
#
_entry.id   603b09c88a357faed420ee47011f8e6b
#
_cell.length_a   1.000
_cell.length_b   1.000
_cell.length_c   1.000
_cell.angle_alpha   90.00
_cell.angle_beta   90.00
_cell.angle_gamma   90.00
#
_symmetry.space_group_name_H-M   'P 1'
#
loop_
_entity.id
_entity.type
_entity.pdbx_description
1 polymer ?
#
loop_
_entity_poly.entity_id
_entity_poly.type
_entity_poly.pdbx_seq_one_letter_code
_entity_poly.pdbx_strand_id
1 'polypeptide(L)'
;MAFETKEEILQKILAMEKPDCPHCNTAMALWEVPDINFSDGLGWGTPYMFVCFNDGCSSYNEGWNNLKESMENYASYRCINYPGSSNFEYMPVFSPSGGKGQVLGDDELAIREAFQEAMKEGFSLLTDFYVSGDWDEIMKMLFNPNQPPRVRLKAAEMVGDIGSADAVEHLVNYKFPSKALQDAVETAVRKLHERHYTRECPYCAEIIKKRANVCKHCQRELSVL
;
A
#
# COMPACT_ATOMS: atom_id res chain seq x y z
N MET A 1 0.12 22.98 -12.09
CA MET A 1 -0.09 22.88 -10.63
C MET A 1 0.28 21.45 -10.26
N ALA A 2 1.27 21.25 -9.41
CA ALA A 2 1.59 19.91 -8.90
C ALA A 2 0.44 19.51 -7.94
N PHE A 3 -0.14 18.33 -8.15
CA PHE A 3 -1.11 17.77 -7.21
C PHE A 3 -0.34 17.26 -6.01
N GLU A 4 -0.74 17.71 -4.82
CA GLU A 4 -0.17 17.20 -3.57
C GLU A 4 -0.60 15.76 -3.33
N THR A 5 0.32 14.95 -2.88
CA THR A 5 0.02 13.58 -2.48
C THR A 5 -0.75 13.55 -1.16
N LYS A 6 -1.45 12.45 -0.90
CA LYS A 6 -2.18 12.24 0.36
C LYS A 6 -1.23 12.33 1.58
N GLU A 7 0.00 11.88 1.43
CA GLU A 7 1.06 11.95 2.42
C GLU A 7 1.52 13.38 2.71
N GLU A 8 1.73 14.18 1.65
CA GLU A 8 2.12 15.59 1.82
C GLU A 8 1.02 16.40 2.52
N ILE A 9 -0.24 16.12 2.21
CA ILE A 9 -1.39 16.71 2.90
C ILE A 9 -1.42 16.30 4.37
N LEU A 10 -1.19 15.01 4.67
CA LEU A 10 -1.13 14.50 6.05
C LEU A 10 -0.06 15.23 6.87
N GLN A 11 1.14 15.35 6.34
CA GLN A 11 2.25 16.04 7.03
C GLN A 11 1.92 17.50 7.34
N LYS A 12 1.25 18.20 6.43
CA LYS A 12 0.79 19.57 6.67
C LYS A 12 -0.24 19.65 7.79
N ILE A 13 -1.18 18.71 7.82
CA ILE A 13 -2.23 18.67 8.85
C ILE A 13 -1.66 18.31 10.22
N LEU A 14 -0.70 17.40 10.30
CA LEU A 14 -0.03 17.03 11.54
C LEU A 14 0.77 18.19 12.16
N ALA A 15 1.21 19.15 11.36
CA ALA A 15 1.85 20.37 11.81
C ALA A 15 0.86 21.46 12.31
N MET A 16 -0.45 21.26 12.13
CA MET A 16 -1.49 22.18 12.59
C MET A 16 -1.91 21.85 14.01
N GLU A 17 -2.37 22.87 14.74
CA GLU A 17 -3.02 22.65 16.03
C GLU A 17 -4.37 21.97 15.82
N LYS A 18 -4.64 20.91 16.62
CA LYS A 18 -5.93 20.20 16.59
C LYS A 18 -7.02 21.11 17.17
N PRO A 19 -8.13 21.35 16.45
CA PRO A 19 -9.20 22.18 16.94
C PRO A 19 -9.96 21.47 18.07
N ASP A 20 -10.52 22.26 18.98
CA ASP A 20 -11.45 21.78 19.98
C ASP A 20 -12.89 21.83 19.45
N CYS A 21 -13.68 20.85 19.82
CA CYS A 21 -15.10 20.81 19.46
C CYS A 21 -15.87 21.96 20.16
N PRO A 22 -16.62 22.79 19.42
CA PRO A 22 -17.33 23.95 20.02
C PRO A 22 -18.46 23.55 20.98
N HIS A 23 -18.89 22.25 20.96
CA HIS A 23 -19.99 21.76 21.79
C HIS A 23 -19.54 21.11 23.11
N CYS A 24 -18.31 20.59 23.15
CA CYS A 24 -17.84 19.86 24.34
C CYS A 24 -16.39 20.19 24.73
N ASN A 25 -15.73 21.10 24.05
CA ASN A 25 -14.35 21.54 24.27
C ASN A 25 -13.32 20.38 24.36
N THR A 26 -13.63 19.25 23.70
CA THR A 26 -12.69 18.12 23.60
C THR A 26 -11.92 18.26 22.31
N ALA A 27 -10.61 18.05 22.35
CA ALA A 27 -9.77 18.04 21.14
C ALA A 27 -10.32 17.03 20.12
N MET A 28 -10.48 17.48 18.88
CA MET A 28 -11.02 16.65 17.80
C MET A 28 -9.96 15.69 17.29
N ALA A 29 -10.37 14.50 16.93
CA ALA A 29 -9.49 13.48 16.39
C ALA A 29 -9.23 13.70 14.90
N LEU A 30 -8.01 13.44 14.45
CA LEU A 30 -7.70 13.37 13.03
C LEU A 30 -8.36 12.12 12.43
N TRP A 31 -9.07 12.30 11.34
CA TRP A 31 -9.89 11.28 10.70
C TRP A 31 -9.57 11.20 9.22
N GLU A 32 -9.36 9.97 8.72
CA GLU A 32 -9.12 9.72 7.31
C GLU A 32 -10.45 9.53 6.57
N VAL A 33 -10.69 10.34 5.54
CA VAL A 33 -11.85 10.20 4.67
C VAL A 33 -11.73 8.91 3.87
N PRO A 34 -12.74 8.01 3.89
CA PRO A 34 -12.73 6.82 3.05
C PRO A 34 -12.56 7.18 1.57
N ASP A 35 -11.74 6.42 0.85
CA ASP A 35 -11.38 6.71 -0.55
C ASP A 35 -12.62 6.79 -1.47
N ILE A 36 -13.65 6.01 -1.18
CA ILE A 36 -14.92 6.04 -1.92
C ILE A 36 -15.63 7.40 -1.83
N ASN A 37 -15.50 8.09 -0.70
CA ASN A 37 -16.10 9.40 -0.49
C ASN A 37 -15.19 10.55 -0.96
N PHE A 38 -13.95 10.26 -1.32
CA PHE A 38 -12.99 11.24 -1.81
C PHE A 38 -12.98 11.35 -3.34
N SER A 39 -13.19 10.22 -4.04
CA SER A 39 -12.95 10.10 -5.49
C SER A 39 -14.15 10.39 -6.38
N ASP A 40 -15.39 10.45 -5.84
CA ASP A 40 -16.62 10.55 -6.65
C ASP A 40 -17.09 11.99 -6.97
N GLY A 41 -16.33 13.00 -6.53
CA GLY A 41 -16.67 14.43 -6.72
C GLY A 41 -17.86 14.94 -5.88
N LEU A 42 -18.55 14.05 -5.18
CA LEU A 42 -19.57 14.37 -4.18
C LEU A 42 -19.01 14.30 -2.76
N GLY A 43 -17.72 13.95 -2.64
CA GLY A 43 -17.05 13.74 -1.39
C GLY A 43 -16.62 15.03 -0.69
N TRP A 44 -15.94 14.85 0.43
CA TRP A 44 -15.53 15.92 1.35
C TRP A 44 -14.45 16.87 0.79
N GLY A 45 -13.89 16.59 -0.40
CA GLY A 45 -12.88 17.43 -1.06
C GLY A 45 -11.50 17.45 -0.37
N THR A 46 -11.33 16.69 0.72
CA THR A 46 -10.09 16.53 1.46
C THR A 46 -9.91 15.08 1.90
N PRO A 47 -8.67 14.55 1.90
CA PRO A 47 -8.41 13.19 2.36
C PRO A 47 -8.45 13.05 3.89
N TYR A 48 -8.38 14.14 4.64
CA TYR A 48 -8.38 14.16 6.11
C TYR A 48 -9.18 15.32 6.64
N MET A 49 -9.80 15.13 7.81
CA MET A 49 -10.49 16.17 8.55
C MET A 49 -10.41 15.91 10.06
N PHE A 50 -10.80 16.87 10.86
CA PHE A 50 -10.94 16.70 12.29
C PHE A 50 -12.39 16.36 12.64
N VAL A 51 -12.60 15.37 13.50
CA VAL A 51 -13.94 14.87 13.90
C VAL A 51 -14.02 14.75 15.42
N CYS A 52 -15.11 15.20 16.00
CA CYS A 52 -15.39 15.00 17.41
C CYS A 52 -15.92 13.58 17.67
N PHE A 53 -15.13 12.74 18.32
CA PHE A 53 -15.52 11.38 18.71
C PHE A 53 -15.86 11.25 20.20
N ASN A 54 -16.04 12.37 20.90
CA ASN A 54 -16.55 12.34 22.28
C ASN A 54 -18.03 11.92 22.27
N ASP A 55 -18.31 10.72 22.76
CA ASP A 55 -19.68 10.20 22.83
C ASP A 55 -20.53 10.93 23.91
N GLY A 56 -19.90 11.71 24.81
CA GLY A 56 -20.56 12.62 25.73
C GLY A 56 -20.88 14.01 25.17
N CYS A 57 -20.53 14.30 23.90
CA CYS A 57 -20.79 15.59 23.27
C CYS A 57 -22.29 15.89 23.20
N SER A 58 -22.70 17.11 23.62
CA SER A 58 -24.12 17.52 23.66
C SER A 58 -24.77 17.42 22.28
N SER A 59 -24.11 17.97 21.25
CA SER A 59 -24.60 17.93 19.86
C SER A 59 -24.79 16.49 19.34
N TYR A 60 -23.88 15.57 19.69
CA TYR A 60 -23.99 14.16 19.32
C TYR A 60 -25.16 13.46 20.03
N ASN A 61 -25.34 13.71 21.31
CA ASN A 61 -26.42 13.10 22.09
C ASN A 61 -27.78 13.65 21.72
N GLU A 62 -27.90 14.96 21.49
CA GLU A 62 -29.13 15.59 21.04
C GLU A 62 -29.56 15.08 19.65
N GLY A 63 -28.59 14.83 18.76
CA GLY A 63 -28.86 14.27 17.43
C GLY A 63 -29.63 12.95 17.48
N TRP A 64 -29.23 12.02 18.37
CA TRP A 64 -29.94 10.74 18.54
C TRP A 64 -31.41 10.92 18.99
N ASN A 65 -31.66 11.88 19.85
CA ASN A 65 -33.01 12.15 20.36
C ASN A 65 -33.88 12.82 19.29
N ASN A 66 -33.36 13.89 18.67
CA ASN A 66 -34.13 14.71 17.72
C ASN A 66 -34.49 13.96 16.43
N LEU A 67 -33.56 13.13 15.90
CA LEU A 67 -33.84 12.37 14.68
C LEU A 67 -34.75 11.17 14.89
N LYS A 68 -34.71 10.56 16.08
CA LYS A 68 -35.65 9.51 16.46
C LYS A 68 -37.09 10.04 16.57
N GLU A 69 -37.26 11.24 17.07
CA GLU A 69 -38.58 11.86 17.23
C GLU A 69 -39.13 12.41 15.90
N SER A 70 -38.26 12.92 15.01
CA SER A 70 -38.70 13.65 13.82
C SER A 70 -38.79 12.81 12.55
N MET A 71 -37.98 11.74 12.39
CA MET A 71 -37.86 11.03 11.10
C MET A 71 -37.94 9.50 11.22
N GLU A 72 -38.19 8.92 12.37
CA GLU A 72 -38.13 7.47 12.61
C GLU A 72 -36.78 6.83 12.25
N ASN A 73 -35.76 7.65 12.00
CA ASN A 73 -34.41 7.21 11.64
C ASN A 73 -33.48 7.24 12.84
N TYR A 74 -32.73 6.15 13.01
CA TYR A 74 -31.72 6.07 14.06
C TYR A 74 -30.39 6.61 13.54
N ALA A 75 -30.16 7.90 13.74
CA ALA A 75 -28.96 8.61 13.31
C ALA A 75 -28.61 9.75 14.28
N SER A 76 -27.39 10.24 14.20
CA SER A 76 -26.92 11.44 14.86
C SER A 76 -25.89 12.16 14.00
N TYR A 77 -25.28 13.22 14.55
CA TYR A 77 -24.27 14.01 13.87
C TYR A 77 -23.02 14.14 14.70
N ARG A 78 -21.84 13.98 14.07
CA ARG A 78 -20.57 14.35 14.67
C ARG A 78 -20.11 15.68 14.09
N CYS A 79 -19.64 16.56 14.98
CA CYS A 79 -19.04 17.82 14.58
C CYS A 79 -17.74 17.56 13.85
N ILE A 80 -17.53 18.20 12.69
CA ILE A 80 -16.34 18.10 11.86
C ILE A 80 -15.73 19.48 11.63
N ASN A 81 -14.44 19.51 11.34
CA ASN A 81 -13.71 20.69 10.92
C ASN A 81 -12.73 20.34 9.79
N TYR A 82 -12.74 21.14 8.74
CA TYR A 82 -11.76 21.02 7.66
C TYR A 82 -10.43 21.63 8.08
N PRO A 83 -9.30 21.01 7.77
CA PRO A 83 -7.98 21.53 8.10
C PRO A 83 -7.81 22.97 7.63
N GLY A 84 -7.42 23.86 8.54
CA GLY A 84 -7.24 25.29 8.27
C GLY A 84 -8.53 26.12 8.21
N SER A 85 -9.70 25.51 8.39
CA SER A 85 -10.99 26.23 8.45
C SER A 85 -11.31 26.67 9.88
N SER A 86 -11.91 27.84 10.00
CA SER A 86 -12.53 28.31 11.25
C SER A 86 -13.98 27.84 11.43
N ASN A 87 -14.56 27.22 10.39
CA ASN A 87 -15.96 26.81 10.40
C ASN A 87 -16.08 25.34 10.79
N PHE A 88 -17.14 25.04 11.55
CA PHE A 88 -17.50 23.69 11.91
C PHE A 88 -18.75 23.24 11.16
N GLU A 89 -18.74 21.99 10.72
CA GLU A 89 -19.86 21.36 10.00
C GLU A 89 -20.25 20.05 10.71
N TYR A 90 -21.17 19.27 10.12
CA TYR A 90 -21.68 18.07 10.74
C TYR A 90 -21.67 16.90 9.76
N MET A 91 -21.17 15.77 10.23
CA MET A 91 -21.18 14.51 9.52
C MET A 91 -22.25 13.60 10.12
N PRO A 92 -23.23 13.10 9.32
CA PRO A 92 -24.22 12.15 9.82
C PRO A 92 -23.56 10.80 10.15
N VAL A 93 -24.01 10.19 11.25
CA VAL A 93 -23.62 8.85 11.67
C VAL A 93 -24.84 8.01 12.02
N PHE A 94 -24.86 6.78 11.54
CA PHE A 94 -26.00 5.86 11.68
C PHE A 94 -25.78 4.78 12.75
N SER A 95 -24.64 4.84 13.43
CA SER A 95 -24.34 3.98 14.57
C SER A 95 -23.35 4.68 15.53
N PRO A 96 -23.30 4.30 16.81
CA PRO A 96 -22.34 4.83 17.78
C PRO A 96 -20.87 4.58 17.39
N SER A 97 -20.59 3.53 16.62
CA SER A 97 -19.27 3.21 16.10
C SER A 97 -18.97 3.86 14.75
N GLY A 98 -19.96 4.54 14.14
CA GLY A 98 -19.83 5.15 12.82
C GLY A 98 -18.63 6.10 12.73
N GLY A 99 -17.76 5.88 11.78
CA GLY A 99 -16.55 6.67 11.53
C GLY A 99 -15.36 6.37 12.44
N LYS A 100 -15.52 5.64 13.56
CA LYS A 100 -14.42 5.42 14.52
C LYS A 100 -13.24 4.62 13.94
N GLY A 101 -13.49 3.75 12.96
CA GLY A 101 -12.46 2.93 12.33
C GLY A 101 -11.48 3.68 11.43
N GLN A 102 -11.74 4.94 11.13
CA GLN A 102 -10.88 5.81 10.31
C GLN A 102 -10.13 6.88 11.14
N VAL A 103 -10.24 6.83 12.48
CA VAL A 103 -9.48 7.73 13.35
C VAL A 103 -8.00 7.37 13.26
N LEU A 104 -7.17 8.37 13.00
CA LEU A 104 -5.72 8.23 12.99
C LEU A 104 -5.18 8.56 14.38
N GLY A 105 -4.87 7.52 15.15
CA GLY A 105 -4.16 7.62 16.41
C GLY A 105 -2.64 7.72 16.22
N ASP A 106 -1.92 7.99 17.28
CA ASP A 106 -0.45 8.11 17.25
C ASP A 106 0.21 6.78 16.82
N ASP A 107 -0.35 5.65 17.22
CA ASP A 107 0.15 4.31 16.83
C ASP A 107 0.01 4.07 15.32
N GLU A 108 -1.14 4.40 14.72
CA GLU A 108 -1.37 4.29 13.27
C GLU A 108 -0.44 5.20 12.48
N LEU A 109 -0.20 6.40 12.99
CA LEU A 109 0.72 7.36 12.38
C LEU A 109 2.17 6.84 12.44
N ALA A 110 2.62 6.32 13.58
CA ALA A 110 3.94 5.73 13.73
C ALA A 110 4.16 4.52 12.79
N ILE A 111 3.15 3.66 12.63
CA ILE A 111 3.19 2.54 11.70
C ILE A 111 3.32 3.03 10.25
N ARG A 112 2.59 4.08 9.87
CA ARG A 112 2.68 4.68 8.52
C ARG A 112 4.05 5.30 8.26
N GLU A 113 4.59 6.03 9.21
CA GLU A 113 5.93 6.63 9.10
C GLU A 113 7.00 5.56 8.96
N ALA A 114 6.97 4.53 9.80
CA ALA A 114 7.91 3.40 9.72
C ALA A 114 7.82 2.67 8.37
N PHE A 115 6.61 2.47 7.85
CA PHE A 115 6.40 1.86 6.54
C PHE A 115 6.95 2.73 5.40
N GLN A 116 6.74 4.03 5.47
CA GLN A 116 7.27 4.99 4.48
C GLN A 116 8.80 5.04 4.49
N GLU A 117 9.40 5.05 5.68
CA GLU A 117 10.85 5.02 5.81
C GLU A 117 11.44 3.72 5.26
N ALA A 118 10.83 2.57 5.60
CA ALA A 118 11.23 1.27 5.02
C ALA A 118 11.11 1.24 3.48
N MET A 119 10.10 1.91 2.93
CA MET A 119 9.95 2.07 1.48
C MET A 119 11.09 2.88 0.88
N LYS A 120 11.42 4.04 1.46
CA LYS A 120 12.50 4.93 0.98
C LYS A 120 13.85 4.21 1.05
N GLU A 121 14.16 3.61 2.20
CA GLU A 121 15.39 2.84 2.39
C GLU A 121 15.47 1.67 1.40
N GLY A 122 14.40 0.91 1.26
CA GLY A 122 14.35 -0.22 0.34
C GLY A 122 14.60 0.19 -1.13
N PHE A 123 14.00 1.28 -1.61
CA PHE A 123 14.25 1.77 -2.97
C PHE A 123 15.69 2.36 -3.12
N SER A 124 16.22 3.01 -2.10
CA SER A 124 17.60 3.48 -2.12
C SER A 124 18.59 2.33 -2.28
N LEU A 125 18.47 1.29 -1.44
CA LEU A 125 19.29 0.08 -1.51
C LEU A 125 19.18 -0.63 -2.86
N LEU A 126 17.95 -0.78 -3.38
CA LEU A 126 17.75 -1.37 -4.71
C LEU A 126 18.44 -0.59 -5.81
N THR A 127 18.45 0.75 -5.72
CA THR A 127 19.13 1.60 -6.69
C THR A 127 20.64 1.39 -6.63
N ASP A 128 21.21 1.37 -5.43
CA ASP A 128 22.64 1.16 -5.22
C ASP A 128 23.08 -0.22 -5.75
N PHE A 129 22.36 -1.28 -5.41
CA PHE A 129 22.65 -2.63 -5.90
C PHE A 129 22.44 -2.78 -7.42
N TYR A 130 21.45 -2.09 -7.98
CA TYR A 130 21.23 -2.10 -9.42
C TYR A 130 22.38 -1.43 -10.18
N VAL A 131 22.85 -0.28 -9.69
CA VAL A 131 23.98 0.47 -10.29
C VAL A 131 25.30 -0.31 -10.16
N SER A 132 25.53 -0.98 -9.02
CA SER A 132 26.70 -1.84 -8.81
C SER A 132 26.63 -3.18 -9.55
N GLY A 133 25.45 -3.57 -10.07
CA GLY A 133 25.24 -4.86 -10.71
C GLY A 133 25.13 -6.04 -9.73
N ASP A 134 24.86 -5.75 -8.46
CA ASP A 134 24.80 -6.74 -7.39
C ASP A 134 23.38 -7.37 -7.31
N TRP A 135 23.08 -8.21 -8.28
CA TRP A 135 21.80 -8.88 -8.38
C TRP A 135 21.52 -9.86 -7.23
N ASP A 136 22.56 -10.39 -6.55
CA ASP A 136 22.42 -11.26 -5.39
C ASP A 136 21.79 -10.52 -4.21
N GLU A 137 22.22 -9.31 -3.92
CA GLU A 137 21.60 -8.48 -2.87
C GLU A 137 20.16 -8.10 -3.23
N ILE A 138 19.87 -7.80 -4.50
CA ILE A 138 18.50 -7.56 -4.96
C ILE A 138 17.64 -8.83 -4.76
N MET A 139 18.18 -10.02 -5.04
CA MET A 139 17.49 -11.29 -4.77
C MET A 139 17.17 -11.47 -3.28
N LYS A 140 18.10 -11.15 -2.39
CA LYS A 140 17.84 -11.20 -0.93
C LYS A 140 16.70 -10.28 -0.53
N MET A 141 16.64 -9.07 -1.09
CA MET A 141 15.52 -8.15 -0.86
C MET A 141 14.19 -8.70 -1.40
N LEU A 142 14.21 -9.32 -2.59
CA LEU A 142 13.02 -9.95 -3.18
C LEU A 142 12.45 -11.06 -2.28
N PHE A 143 13.32 -11.91 -1.73
CA PHE A 143 12.90 -13.03 -0.88
C PHE A 143 12.55 -12.62 0.55
N ASN A 144 12.99 -11.47 1.03
CA ASN A 144 12.72 -11.01 2.38
C ASN A 144 11.25 -10.60 2.56
N PRO A 145 10.44 -11.34 3.36
CA PRO A 145 9.03 -11.03 3.56
C PRO A 145 8.78 -9.72 4.33
N ASN A 146 9.79 -9.23 5.06
CA ASN A 146 9.70 -7.98 5.83
C ASN A 146 9.91 -6.73 4.95
N GLN A 147 10.39 -6.90 3.72
CA GLN A 147 10.46 -5.79 2.77
C GLN A 147 9.06 -5.37 2.29
N PRO A 148 8.80 -4.07 2.15
CA PRO A 148 7.55 -3.58 1.61
C PRO A 148 7.20 -4.22 0.25
N PRO A 149 5.92 -4.54 -0.01
CA PRO A 149 5.51 -5.21 -1.25
C PRO A 149 5.97 -4.51 -2.54
N ARG A 150 5.94 -3.18 -2.56
CA ARG A 150 6.41 -2.39 -3.72
C ARG A 150 7.92 -2.50 -3.96
N VAL A 151 8.70 -2.57 -2.89
CA VAL A 151 10.15 -2.79 -2.97
C VAL A 151 10.43 -4.18 -3.56
N ARG A 152 9.73 -5.20 -3.08
CA ARG A 152 9.86 -6.57 -3.62
C ARG A 152 9.44 -6.69 -5.08
N LEU A 153 8.37 -6.02 -5.49
CA LEU A 153 7.97 -5.96 -6.90
C LEU A 153 9.07 -5.34 -7.78
N LYS A 154 9.64 -4.22 -7.31
CA LYS A 154 10.75 -3.59 -8.03
C LYS A 154 12.02 -4.44 -8.05
N ALA A 155 12.31 -5.15 -6.96
CA ALA A 155 13.41 -6.11 -6.90
C ALA A 155 13.23 -7.22 -7.96
N ALA A 156 12.04 -7.79 -8.12
CA ALA A 156 11.77 -8.79 -9.15
C ALA A 156 12.03 -8.25 -10.57
N GLU A 157 11.60 -7.03 -10.86
CA GLU A 157 11.86 -6.37 -12.13
C GLU A 157 13.38 -6.20 -12.39
N MET A 158 14.10 -5.68 -11.39
CA MET A 158 15.53 -5.43 -11.49
C MET A 158 16.36 -6.72 -11.63
N VAL A 159 15.98 -7.80 -10.93
CA VAL A 159 16.60 -9.12 -11.13
C VAL A 159 16.40 -9.59 -12.58
N GLY A 160 15.22 -9.40 -13.16
CA GLY A 160 14.99 -9.69 -14.57
C GLY A 160 15.89 -8.91 -15.54
N ASP A 161 16.26 -7.69 -15.14
CA ASP A 161 17.07 -6.81 -15.96
C ASP A 161 18.59 -7.07 -15.86
N ILE A 162 19.11 -7.41 -14.66
CA ILE A 162 20.56 -7.56 -14.44
C ILE A 162 20.99 -8.92 -13.92
N GLY A 163 20.06 -9.80 -13.52
CA GLY A 163 20.35 -11.09 -12.92
C GLY A 163 21.13 -12.03 -13.84
N SER A 164 21.85 -12.99 -13.25
CA SER A 164 22.52 -14.07 -13.99
C SER A 164 21.55 -15.21 -14.35
N ALA A 165 22.01 -16.17 -15.16
CA ALA A 165 21.24 -17.38 -15.45
C ALA A 165 20.93 -18.22 -14.20
N ASP A 166 21.78 -18.14 -13.17
CA ASP A 166 21.63 -18.89 -11.91
C ASP A 166 20.43 -18.37 -11.08
N ALA A 167 20.07 -17.11 -11.24
CA ALA A 167 18.89 -16.54 -10.58
C ALA A 167 17.59 -17.28 -10.95
N VAL A 168 17.51 -17.84 -12.15
CA VAL A 168 16.29 -18.52 -12.65
C VAL A 168 15.91 -19.70 -11.75
N GLU A 169 16.87 -20.54 -11.38
CA GLU A 169 16.62 -21.71 -10.54
C GLU A 169 16.01 -21.30 -9.18
N HIS A 170 16.55 -20.27 -8.55
CA HIS A 170 16.05 -19.76 -7.29
C HIS A 170 14.64 -19.19 -7.40
N LEU A 171 14.35 -18.47 -8.49
CA LEU A 171 13.06 -17.83 -8.73
C LEU A 171 11.95 -18.85 -9.02
N VAL A 172 12.24 -19.88 -9.82
CA VAL A 172 11.27 -20.93 -10.22
C VAL A 172 10.92 -21.85 -9.04
N ASN A 173 11.91 -22.16 -8.19
CA ASN A 173 11.71 -23.07 -7.05
C ASN A 173 11.01 -22.42 -5.85
N TYR A 174 10.76 -21.11 -5.87
CA TYR A 174 10.10 -20.39 -4.79
C TYR A 174 8.69 -19.95 -5.18
N LYS A 175 7.71 -20.24 -4.31
CA LYS A 175 6.33 -19.78 -4.50
C LYS A 175 6.08 -18.49 -3.71
N PHE A 176 5.82 -17.42 -4.43
CA PHE A 176 5.55 -16.13 -3.82
C PHE A 176 4.11 -16.02 -3.30
N PRO A 177 3.88 -15.34 -2.14
CA PRO A 177 2.58 -15.34 -1.48
C PRO A 177 1.51 -14.53 -2.21
N SER A 178 1.89 -13.49 -2.96
CA SER A 178 0.94 -12.66 -3.70
C SER A 178 1.00 -12.96 -5.20
N LYS A 179 -0.16 -12.95 -5.84
CA LYS A 179 -0.26 -13.16 -7.28
C LYS A 179 0.54 -12.09 -8.06
N ALA A 180 0.44 -10.83 -7.66
CA ALA A 180 1.17 -9.74 -8.32
C ALA A 180 2.69 -9.96 -8.29
N LEU A 181 3.23 -10.42 -7.16
CA LEU A 181 4.66 -10.71 -7.03
C LEU A 181 5.04 -11.94 -7.83
N GLN A 182 4.20 -12.99 -7.84
CA GLN A 182 4.41 -14.18 -8.67
C GLN A 182 4.46 -13.82 -10.16
N ASP A 183 3.51 -13.04 -10.66
CA ASP A 183 3.45 -12.59 -12.05
C ASP A 183 4.69 -11.73 -12.45
N ALA A 184 5.16 -10.89 -11.52
CA ALA A 184 6.38 -10.10 -11.71
C ALA A 184 7.63 -10.98 -11.82
N VAL A 185 7.74 -12.00 -10.95
CA VAL A 185 8.84 -12.98 -10.97
C VAL A 185 8.81 -13.84 -12.23
N GLU A 186 7.65 -14.31 -12.68
CA GLU A 186 7.52 -15.05 -13.96
C GLU A 186 7.96 -14.18 -15.14
N THR A 187 7.67 -12.89 -15.09
CA THR A 187 8.16 -11.94 -16.10
C THR A 187 9.67 -11.77 -16.04
N ALA A 188 10.25 -11.70 -14.83
CA ALA A 188 11.71 -11.66 -14.64
C ALA A 188 12.40 -12.92 -15.17
N VAL A 189 11.87 -14.10 -14.85
CA VAL A 189 12.36 -15.40 -15.35
C VAL A 189 12.37 -15.43 -16.90
N ARG A 190 11.29 -14.97 -17.53
CA ARG A 190 11.21 -14.90 -19.00
C ARG A 190 12.30 -13.99 -19.57
N LYS A 191 12.50 -12.80 -19.01
CA LYS A 191 13.58 -11.88 -19.41
C LYS A 191 14.97 -12.51 -19.27
N LEU A 192 15.23 -13.20 -18.14
CA LEU A 192 16.49 -13.90 -17.92
C LEU A 192 16.72 -15.02 -18.94
N HIS A 193 15.70 -15.81 -19.24
CA HIS A 193 15.80 -16.83 -20.29
C HIS A 193 16.11 -16.24 -21.68
N GLU A 194 15.49 -15.13 -22.02
CA GLU A 194 15.74 -14.44 -23.29
C GLU A 194 17.18 -13.92 -23.37
N ARG A 195 17.63 -13.23 -22.30
CA ARG A 195 18.97 -12.64 -22.21
C ARG A 195 20.08 -13.68 -22.26
N HIS A 196 19.93 -14.79 -21.51
CA HIS A 196 20.97 -15.82 -21.40
C HIS A 196 20.83 -16.95 -22.43
N TYR A 197 19.86 -16.84 -23.36
CA TYR A 197 19.55 -17.86 -24.35
C TYR A 197 19.34 -19.23 -23.72
N THR A 198 18.52 -19.30 -22.64
CA THR A 198 18.17 -20.51 -21.91
C THR A 198 16.67 -20.79 -22.01
N ARG A 199 16.26 -21.98 -21.61
CA ARG A 199 14.87 -22.42 -21.40
C ARG A 199 14.81 -23.57 -20.40
N GLU A 200 13.65 -23.84 -19.88
CA GLU A 200 13.42 -25.07 -19.11
C GLU A 200 13.27 -26.28 -20.04
N CYS A 201 13.79 -27.41 -19.58
CA CYS A 201 13.55 -28.68 -20.25
C CYS A 201 12.10 -29.13 -20.00
N PRO A 202 11.31 -29.44 -21.04
CA PRO A 202 9.90 -29.83 -20.86
C PRO A 202 9.70 -31.18 -20.14
N TYR A 203 10.78 -31.93 -19.92
CA TYR A 203 10.72 -33.25 -19.30
C TYR A 203 11.22 -33.29 -17.84
N CYS A 204 12.21 -32.48 -17.49
CA CYS A 204 12.81 -32.49 -16.15
C CYS A 204 12.87 -31.10 -15.52
N ALA A 205 12.36 -30.04 -16.17
CA ALA A 205 12.34 -28.65 -15.74
C ALA A 205 13.72 -28.01 -15.49
N GLU A 206 14.81 -28.74 -15.73
CA GLU A 206 16.17 -28.21 -15.60
C GLU A 206 16.48 -27.15 -16.66
N ILE A 207 17.33 -26.19 -16.33
CA ILE A 207 17.71 -25.10 -17.22
C ILE A 207 18.70 -25.58 -18.27
N ILE A 208 18.37 -25.39 -19.53
CA ILE A 208 19.16 -25.79 -20.69
C ILE A 208 19.35 -24.62 -21.63
N LYS A 209 20.31 -24.70 -22.54
CA LYS A 209 20.44 -23.73 -23.64
C LYS A 209 19.23 -23.79 -24.55
N LYS A 210 18.74 -22.63 -24.99
CA LYS A 210 17.55 -22.50 -25.85
C LYS A 210 17.62 -23.37 -27.12
N ARG A 211 18.82 -23.52 -27.71
CA ARG A 211 19.10 -24.29 -28.92
C ARG A 211 19.50 -25.77 -28.68
N ALA A 212 19.38 -26.26 -27.45
CA ALA A 212 19.72 -27.65 -27.14
C ALA A 212 18.73 -28.60 -27.79
N ASN A 213 19.25 -29.60 -28.52
CA ASN A 213 18.49 -30.68 -29.15
C ASN A 213 18.38 -31.91 -28.23
N VAL A 214 19.25 -32.00 -27.21
CA VAL A 214 19.23 -33.03 -26.19
C VAL A 214 19.41 -32.38 -24.84
N CYS A 215 18.64 -32.77 -23.88
CA CYS A 215 18.79 -32.27 -22.49
C CYS A 215 20.03 -32.90 -21.86
N LYS A 216 20.96 -32.07 -21.34
CA LYS A 216 22.18 -32.55 -20.67
C LYS A 216 21.89 -33.26 -19.35
N HIS A 217 20.70 -33.03 -18.72
CA HIS A 217 20.32 -33.60 -17.43
C HIS A 217 19.55 -34.91 -17.56
N CYS A 218 18.43 -34.91 -18.31
CA CYS A 218 17.63 -36.12 -18.49
C CYS A 218 17.89 -36.90 -19.78
N GLN A 219 18.80 -36.42 -20.63
CA GLN A 219 19.24 -37.03 -21.90
C GLN A 219 18.14 -37.28 -22.95
N ARG A 220 16.96 -36.70 -22.74
CA ARG A 220 15.86 -36.79 -23.73
C ARG A 220 16.09 -35.84 -24.91
N GLU A 221 15.69 -36.29 -26.06
CA GLU A 221 15.65 -35.47 -27.27
C GLU A 221 14.59 -34.37 -27.12
N LEU A 222 14.91 -33.20 -27.61
CA LEU A 222 14.10 -32.00 -27.51
C LEU A 222 13.69 -31.56 -28.91
N SER A 223 12.42 -31.23 -29.09
CA SER A 223 11.98 -30.58 -30.34
C SER A 223 12.62 -29.18 -30.45
N VAL A 224 13.15 -28.88 -31.62
CA VAL A 224 13.62 -27.53 -31.96
C VAL A 224 12.40 -26.61 -31.99
N LEU A 225 12.44 -25.54 -31.19
CA LEU A 225 11.43 -24.48 -31.22
C LEU A 225 11.70 -23.51 -32.37
#